data_3ff73b11d5ece6121beffc872b862efb
#
_entry.id   3ff73b11d5ece6121beffc872b862efb
#
_cell.length_a   1.000
_cell.length_b   1.000
_cell.length_c   1.000
_cell.angle_alpha   90.00
_cell.angle_beta   90.00
_cell.angle_gamma   90.00
#
_symmetry.space_group_name_H-M   'P 1'
#
loop_
_entity.id
_entity.type
_entity.pdbx_description
1 polymer ?
#
loop_
_entity_poly.entity_id
_entity_poly.type
_entity_poly.pdbx_seq_one_letter_code
_entity_poly.pdbx_strand_id
1 'polypeptide(L)'
;IRTSTKGHPKVMTKTAFYPDTMKVADRVIILGQALQTNFDRRAGGRDTVFDVTEGRKYWKIMMINNQESVHAFIDKKTGDVFKPASWRGPAKIVRYNLLDEKSYAECILRADWSGGYLYMR
;
A
#
# COMPACT_ATOMS: atom_id res chain seq x y z
N ILE A 1 19.54 -5.50 10.14
CA ILE A 1 19.49 -5.51 10.93
C ILE A 1 19.60 -5.37 11.57
N ARG A 2 19.58 -5.67 11.13
CA ARG A 2 19.49 -5.66 12.07
C ARG A 2 19.58 -5.52 12.83
N THR A 3 19.62 -5.67 12.52
CA THR A 3 19.53 -5.68 13.57
C THR A 3 19.50 -5.63 14.37
N SER A 4 19.66 -5.98 14.38
CA SER A 4 19.56 -6.00 15.41
C SER A 4 19.63 -5.90 16.09
N THR A 5 19.80 -6.14 16.00
CA THR A 5 19.78 -6.16 16.98
C THR A 5 19.79 -6.01 17.73
N LYS A 6 19.98 -6.24 17.75
CA LYS A 6 19.94 -6.16 18.69
C LYS A 6 19.62 -5.93 19.42
N GLY A 7 19.54 -6.04 19.28
CA GLY A 7 19.08 -5.92 20.11
C GLY A 7 18.39 -5.60 20.60
N HIS A 8 18.21 -5.77 20.71
CA HIS A 8 17.46 -5.50 21.49
C HIS A 8 16.86 -5.32 22.07
N PRO A 9 16.88 -5.42 22.22
CA PRO A 9 16.16 -5.35 22.90
C PRO A 9 15.44 -5.09 23.57
N LYS A 10 15.10 -5.15 23.75
CA LYS A 10 14.44 -4.82 24.29
C LYS A 10 13.65 -4.39 24.53
N VAL A 11 13.45 -4.48 24.47
CA VAL A 11 12.72 -3.95 24.55
C VAL A 11 11.89 -3.63 24.82
N MET A 12 11.75 -3.85 24.69
CA MET A 12 11.03 -3.52 24.70
C MET A 12 10.16 -3.11 25.07
N THR A 13 10.11 -3.27 25.12
CA THR A 13 9.41 -2.80 25.34
C THR A 13 8.57 -2.14 25.37
N LYS A 14 8.60 -1.87 25.29
CA LYS A 14 7.91 -1.24 25.21
C LYS A 14 7.45 -0.75 24.50
N THR A 15 7.42 -0.97 24.25
CA THR A 15 7.03 -0.75 23.54
C THR A 15 6.63 -0.29 22.87
N ALA A 16 6.95 -0.47 23.43
CA ALA A 16 6.84 -0.57 22.08
C ALA A 16 6.01 0.47 21.39
N PHE A 17 6.61 1.47 21.02
CA PHE A 17 5.97 2.54 20.32
C PHE A 17 6.05 2.28 18.80
N TYR A 18 4.90 2.14 18.18
CA TYR A 18 4.85 1.87 16.74
C TYR A 18 3.84 2.83 16.13
N PRO A 19 4.30 3.99 15.68
CA PRO A 19 3.39 5.03 15.22
C PRO A 19 2.53 4.59 14.04
N ASP A 20 1.35 5.17 13.94
CA ASP A 20 0.45 4.87 12.84
C ASP A 20 1.08 5.13 11.48
N THR A 21 1.93 6.16 11.37
CA THR A 21 2.57 6.45 10.09
C THR A 21 3.49 5.32 9.64
N MET A 22 4.14 4.64 10.59
CA MET A 22 4.96 3.50 10.26
C MET A 22 4.11 2.30 9.89
N LYS A 23 3.00 2.12 10.58
CA LYS A 23 2.08 1.05 10.26
C LYS A 23 1.51 1.24 8.84
N VAL A 24 1.16 2.47 8.49
CA VAL A 24 0.68 2.75 7.13
C VAL A 24 1.76 2.41 6.11
N ALA A 25 2.99 2.85 6.35
CA ALA A 25 4.08 2.59 5.42
C ALA A 25 4.27 1.08 5.19
N ASP A 26 4.26 0.31 6.27
CA ASP A 26 4.42 -1.14 6.17
C ASP A 26 3.26 -1.76 5.39
N ARG A 27 2.06 -1.29 5.63
CA ARG A 27 0.89 -1.89 5.00
C ARG A 27 0.74 -1.48 3.54
N VAL A 28 1.27 -0.33 3.16
CA VAL A 28 1.34 0.03 1.73
C VAL A 28 2.24 -0.95 0.99
N ILE A 29 3.37 -1.31 1.60
CA ILE A 29 4.28 -2.27 0.98
C ILE A 29 3.58 -3.63 0.85
N ILE A 30 2.85 -4.04 1.87
CA ILE A 30 2.12 -5.31 1.82
C ILE A 30 1.07 -5.27 0.72
N LEU A 31 0.36 -4.16 0.58
CA LEU A 31 -0.61 -4.01 -0.50
C LEU A 31 0.08 -4.10 -1.86
N GLY A 32 1.21 -3.44 -2.01
CA GLY A 32 1.97 -3.53 -3.26
C GLY A 32 2.37 -4.96 -3.59
N GLN A 33 2.78 -5.72 -2.58
CA GLN A 33 3.14 -7.12 -2.76
C GLN A 33 1.92 -7.97 -3.13
N ALA A 34 0.78 -7.68 -2.54
CA ALA A 34 -0.45 -8.39 -2.86
C ALA A 34 -0.85 -8.15 -4.31
N LEU A 35 -0.69 -6.91 -4.77
CA LEU A 35 -1.00 -6.56 -6.16
C LEU A 35 -0.06 -7.27 -7.13
N GLN A 36 1.23 -7.30 -6.78
CA GLN A 36 2.21 -7.98 -7.62
C GLN A 36 1.89 -9.47 -7.73
N THR A 37 1.58 -10.09 -6.60
CA THR A 37 1.24 -11.50 -6.58
C THR A 37 0.00 -11.77 -7.43
N ASN A 38 -0.99 -10.90 -7.29
CA ASN A 38 -2.22 -11.03 -8.06
C ASN A 38 -1.94 -10.91 -9.55
N PHE A 39 -1.12 -9.93 -9.92
CA PHE A 39 -0.76 -9.74 -11.34
C PHE A 39 -0.05 -10.98 -11.88
N ASP A 40 0.93 -11.47 -11.12
CA ASP A 40 1.73 -12.61 -11.58
C ASP A 40 0.87 -13.84 -11.81
N ARG A 41 -0.12 -14.04 -10.97
CA ARG A 41 -0.99 -15.21 -11.07
C ARG A 41 -2.04 -15.08 -12.16
N ARG A 42 -2.61 -13.88 -12.27
CA ARG A 42 -3.79 -13.69 -13.11
C ARG A 42 -3.45 -13.26 -14.52
N ALA A 43 -2.53 -12.33 -14.64
CA ALA A 43 -2.18 -11.81 -15.94
C ALA A 43 -1.08 -12.61 -16.61
N GLY A 44 -0.31 -13.35 -15.81
CA GLY A 44 0.76 -14.17 -16.36
C GLY A 44 1.87 -13.37 -16.98
N GLY A 45 1.89 -12.08 -16.75
CA GLY A 45 2.89 -11.23 -17.35
C GLY A 45 4.17 -11.22 -16.55
N ARG A 46 5.18 -10.68 -17.17
CA ARG A 46 6.46 -10.54 -16.51
C ARG A 46 6.99 -9.14 -16.63
N ASP A 47 6.24 -8.31 -17.32
CA ASP A 47 6.73 -6.98 -17.63
C ASP A 47 6.21 -5.93 -16.68
N THR A 48 5.30 -6.27 -15.82
CA THR A 48 4.66 -5.27 -14.95
C THR A 48 5.15 -5.42 -13.53
N VAL A 49 5.57 -4.30 -12.96
CA VAL A 49 6.05 -4.23 -11.59
C VAL A 49 5.19 -3.22 -10.85
N PHE A 50 4.79 -3.57 -9.64
CA PHE A 50 4.13 -2.63 -8.74
C PHE A 50 5.18 -2.09 -7.77
N ASP A 51 5.30 -0.78 -7.73
CA ASP A 51 6.32 -0.13 -6.94
C ASP A 51 5.66 0.92 -6.04
N VAL A 52 6.30 1.23 -4.94
CA VAL A 52 5.77 2.19 -3.97
C VAL A 52 6.67 3.41 -3.98
N THR A 53 6.08 4.57 -4.18
CA THR A 53 6.80 5.84 -4.22
C THR A 53 6.29 6.74 -3.13
N GLU A 54 7.19 7.36 -2.40
CA GLU A 54 6.82 8.24 -1.31
C GLU A 54 6.68 9.67 -1.78
N GLY A 55 5.52 10.28 -1.57
CA GLY A 55 5.32 11.69 -1.78
C GLY A 55 5.23 12.39 -0.44
N ARG A 56 4.93 13.69 -0.46
CA ARG A 56 4.84 14.46 0.77
C ARG A 56 3.64 14.03 1.61
N LYS A 57 2.48 13.95 1.00
CA LYS A 57 1.25 13.61 1.73
C LYS A 57 0.81 12.19 1.52
N TYR A 58 1.09 11.64 0.34
CA TYR A 58 0.60 10.34 -0.05
C TYR A 58 1.72 9.40 -0.42
N TRP A 59 1.50 8.11 -0.15
CA TRP A 59 2.22 7.06 -0.84
C TRP A 59 1.51 6.83 -2.16
N LYS A 60 2.26 6.59 -3.22
CA LYS A 60 1.69 6.16 -4.51
C LYS A 60 2.09 4.73 -4.77
N ILE A 61 1.13 3.91 -5.15
CA ILE A 61 1.46 2.61 -5.70
C ILE A 61 1.44 2.77 -7.20
N MET A 62 2.58 2.50 -7.83
CA MET A 62 2.76 2.68 -9.26
C MET A 62 2.69 1.34 -9.95
N MET A 63 2.08 1.32 -11.12
CA MET A 63 2.13 0.15 -12.00
C MET A 63 3.04 0.52 -13.16
N ILE A 64 4.13 -0.21 -13.30
CA ILE A 64 5.18 0.12 -14.24
C ILE A 64 5.36 -1.01 -15.25
N ASN A 65 5.17 -0.69 -16.51
CA ASN A 65 5.47 -1.61 -17.59
C ASN A 65 6.07 -0.76 -18.71
N ASN A 66 5.50 -0.76 -19.91
CA ASN A 66 6.00 0.13 -20.96
C ASN A 66 5.76 1.58 -20.62
N GLN A 67 4.79 1.85 -19.76
CA GLN A 67 4.57 3.19 -19.27
C GLN A 67 4.26 3.10 -17.79
N GLU A 68 4.34 4.22 -17.10
CA GLU A 68 4.05 4.29 -15.68
C GLU A 68 2.65 4.83 -15.47
N SER A 69 1.93 4.24 -14.53
CA SER A 69 0.64 4.77 -14.14
C SER A 69 0.49 4.65 -12.65
N VAL A 70 -0.39 5.47 -12.08
CA VAL A 70 -0.67 5.42 -10.66
C VAL A 70 -1.81 4.44 -10.44
N HIS A 71 -1.58 3.46 -9.59
CA HIS A 71 -2.60 2.49 -9.24
C HIS A 71 -3.47 2.99 -8.08
N ALA A 72 -2.83 3.56 -7.07
CA ALA A 72 -3.54 4.02 -5.87
C ALA A 72 -2.74 5.08 -5.13
N PHE A 73 -3.46 5.90 -4.36
CA PHE A 73 -2.85 6.84 -3.42
C PHE A 73 -3.25 6.41 -2.02
N ILE A 74 -2.33 6.52 -1.07
CA ILE A 74 -2.61 6.22 0.32
C ILE A 74 -2.13 7.38 1.18
N ASP A 75 -3.03 7.95 1.98
CA ASP A 75 -2.68 9.04 2.88
C ASP A 75 -1.72 8.53 3.94
N LYS A 76 -0.58 9.20 4.10
CA LYS A 76 0.47 8.73 5.00
C LYS A 76 0.06 8.79 6.46
N LYS A 77 -0.82 9.70 6.83
CA LYS A 77 -1.24 9.87 8.22
C LYS A 77 -2.46 9.06 8.57
N THR A 78 -3.45 9.05 7.68
CA THR A 78 -4.72 8.42 8.00
C THR A 78 -4.83 6.98 7.53
N GLY A 79 -4.01 6.60 6.55
CA GLY A 79 -4.11 5.28 5.96
C GLY A 79 -5.23 5.13 4.95
N ASP A 80 -5.90 6.21 4.60
CA ASP A 80 -6.99 6.17 3.63
C ASP A 80 -6.46 5.82 2.25
N VAL A 81 -7.14 4.89 1.60
CA VAL A 81 -6.78 4.41 0.26
C VAL A 81 -7.75 5.00 -0.74
N PHE A 82 -7.22 5.60 -1.79
CA PHE A 82 -8.00 6.24 -2.85
C PHE A 82 -7.59 5.69 -4.21
N LYS A 83 -8.56 5.67 -5.13
CA LYS A 83 -8.17 5.47 -6.52
C LYS A 83 -7.62 6.79 -7.04
N PRO A 84 -6.79 6.76 -8.10
CA PRO A 84 -6.27 8.01 -8.64
C PRO A 84 -7.34 8.76 -9.42
N ALA A 85 -7.34 10.08 -9.29
CA ALA A 85 -8.10 10.94 -10.17
C ALA A 85 -7.21 11.36 -11.34
N SER A 86 -5.92 11.52 -11.05
CA SER A 86 -4.94 11.90 -12.07
C SER A 86 -3.58 11.43 -11.56
N TRP A 87 -2.55 11.71 -12.34
CA TRP A 87 -1.17 11.43 -11.94
C TRP A 87 -0.80 12.13 -10.63
N ARG A 88 -1.39 13.28 -10.36
CA ARG A 88 -0.97 14.13 -9.24
C ARG A 88 -1.77 13.93 -7.97
N GLY A 89 -2.95 13.40 -8.05
CA GLY A 89 -3.75 13.33 -6.86
C GLY A 89 -4.86 12.32 -6.90
N PRO A 90 -5.42 12.04 -5.71
CA PRO A 90 -6.46 11.02 -5.58
C PRO A 90 -7.84 11.55 -5.91
N ALA A 91 -8.72 10.63 -6.26
CA ALA A 91 -10.15 10.89 -6.27
C ALA A 91 -10.62 11.08 -4.83
N LYS A 92 -11.78 11.69 -4.66
CA LYS A 92 -12.17 12.17 -3.33
C LYS A 92 -12.65 11.11 -2.35
N ILE A 93 -13.17 10.02 -2.83
CA ILE A 93 -13.84 9.08 -1.92
C ILE A 93 -12.87 8.03 -1.44
N VAL A 94 -12.81 7.84 -0.11
CA VAL A 94 -11.98 6.82 0.51
C VAL A 94 -12.53 5.45 0.15
N ARG A 95 -11.66 4.57 -0.32
CA ARG A 95 -12.05 3.21 -0.69
C ARG A 95 -11.82 2.20 0.42
N TYR A 96 -10.69 2.32 1.10
CA TYR A 96 -10.30 1.46 2.20
C TYR A 96 -9.49 2.28 3.16
N ASN A 97 -9.23 1.72 4.34
CA ASN A 97 -8.36 2.37 5.31
C ASN A 97 -7.40 1.34 5.88
N LEU A 98 -6.10 1.60 5.79
CA LEU A 98 -5.09 0.63 6.18
C LEU A 98 -4.86 0.59 7.69
N LEU A 99 -5.40 1.56 8.44
CA LEU A 99 -5.30 1.54 9.91
C LEU A 99 -6.49 0.87 10.56
N ASP A 100 -7.58 0.71 9.83
CA ASP A 100 -8.74 -0.02 10.31
C ASP A 100 -8.52 -1.48 9.96
N GLU A 101 -8.41 -2.34 10.96
CA GLU A 101 -8.03 -3.74 10.75
C GLU A 101 -8.95 -4.46 9.79
N LYS A 102 -10.24 -4.24 9.92
CA LYS A 102 -11.20 -4.91 9.06
C LYS A 102 -11.09 -4.42 7.62
N SER A 103 -10.98 -3.10 7.45
CA SER A 103 -10.85 -2.51 6.12
C SER A 103 -9.55 -2.92 5.47
N TYR A 104 -8.47 -2.95 6.24
CA TYR A 104 -7.17 -3.38 5.74
C TYR A 104 -7.23 -4.83 5.26
N ALA A 105 -7.80 -5.71 6.08
CA ALA A 105 -7.91 -7.12 5.70
C ALA A 105 -8.70 -7.27 4.41
N GLU A 106 -9.78 -6.53 4.29
CA GLU A 106 -10.61 -6.59 3.11
C GLU A 106 -9.89 -6.03 1.88
N CYS A 107 -9.14 -4.95 2.07
CA CYS A 107 -8.36 -4.36 0.99
C CYS A 107 -7.36 -5.37 0.43
N ILE A 108 -6.64 -6.05 1.31
CA ILE A 108 -5.65 -7.03 0.90
C ILE A 108 -6.31 -8.22 0.22
N LEU A 109 -7.44 -8.67 0.76
CA LEU A 109 -8.15 -9.81 0.20
C LEU A 109 -8.67 -9.51 -1.21
N ARG A 110 -9.13 -8.29 -1.44
CA ARG A 110 -9.71 -7.90 -2.71
C ARG A 110 -8.73 -7.29 -3.68
N ALA A 111 -7.50 -7.03 -3.25
CA ALA A 111 -6.50 -6.37 -4.08
C ALA A 111 -6.37 -7.08 -5.42
N ASP A 112 -6.46 -6.29 -6.48
CA ASP A 112 -6.45 -6.85 -7.81
C ASP A 112 -5.72 -5.88 -8.73
N TRP A 113 -4.88 -6.45 -9.57
CA TRP A 113 -3.94 -5.67 -10.38
C TRP A 113 -4.63 -4.68 -11.32
N SER A 114 -5.85 -4.98 -11.74
CA SER A 114 -6.56 -4.11 -12.66
C SER A 114 -7.16 -2.90 -11.96
N GLY A 115 -7.18 -2.89 -10.63
CA GLY A 115 -7.71 -1.77 -9.87
C GLY A 115 -9.20 -1.81 -9.65
N GLY A 116 -9.87 -2.89 -10.06
CA GLY A 116 -11.32 -2.98 -9.94
C GLY A 116 -11.80 -2.83 -8.51
N TYR A 117 -11.02 -3.31 -7.55
CA TYR A 117 -11.42 -3.23 -6.14
C TYR A 117 -11.56 -1.78 -5.65
N LEU A 118 -10.91 -0.84 -6.33
CA LEU A 118 -10.99 0.57 -5.96
C LEU A 118 -12.24 1.26 -6.53
N TYR A 119 -12.95 0.59 -7.41
CA TYR A 119 -14.16 1.14 -8.03
C TYR A 119 -15.45 0.60 -7.44
N MET A 120 -15.32 -0.12 -6.35
CA MET A 120 -16.43 -0.77 -5.79
C MET A 120 -17.27 0.14 -5.03
N ARG A 121 -17.71 1.05 -5.31
CA ARG A 121 -18.58 1.83 -4.56
C ARG A 121 -18.94 3.02 -5.27
#